data_32d867d8f90529bdcbac991d92fb0c18
#
_entry.id   32d867d8f90529bdcbac991d92fb0c18
#
_cell.length_a   1.000
_cell.length_b   1.000
_cell.length_c   1.000
_cell.angle_alpha   90.00
_cell.angle_beta   90.00
_cell.angle_gamma   90.00
#
_symmetry.space_group_name_H-M   'P 1'
#
loop_
_entity.id
_entity.type
_entity.pdbx_description
1 polymer ?
#
loop_
_entity_poly.entity_id
_entity_poly.type
_entity_poly.pdbx_seq_one_letter_code
_entity_poly.pdbx_strand_id
1 'polypeptide(L)'
;MKVLITGGSGFIGGELCRRLAAHGHVLTVLSRSPERARSKLPEGTRVVASLDDIGDDEAIDGIVNLAGENLFTRRWSESRKRTLMASRLDTTRELVALCRRLDTTPSVMVSGSAVGFYGDAGDAELTEHSSARRKDFGYRLCDAWEQTAREVVGEGVRLCL
;
A
#
# COMPACT_ATOMS: atom_id res chain seq x y z
N MET A 1 5.36 -11.99 -13.61
CA MET A 1 5.45 -10.56 -13.33
C MET A 1 6.41 -10.33 -12.16
N LYS A 2 7.11 -9.21 -12.16
CA LYS A 2 7.89 -8.71 -11.04
C LYS A 2 7.02 -7.73 -10.24
N VAL A 3 6.71 -8.06 -9.00
CA VAL A 3 5.73 -7.30 -8.19
C VAL A 3 6.41 -6.74 -6.94
N LEU A 4 6.31 -5.42 -6.78
CA LEU A 4 6.73 -4.73 -5.56
C LEU A 4 5.54 -4.64 -4.60
N ILE A 5 5.74 -5.05 -3.34
CA ILE A 5 4.68 -5.11 -2.34
C ILE A 5 5.11 -4.37 -1.08
N THR A 6 4.33 -3.40 -0.64
CA THR A 6 4.44 -2.83 0.70
C THR A 6 3.45 -3.50 1.64
N GLY A 7 3.80 -3.66 2.90
CA GLY A 7 2.95 -4.38 3.86
C GLY A 7 2.89 -5.91 3.64
N GLY A 8 3.80 -6.48 2.83
CA GLY A 8 3.83 -7.89 2.46
C GLY A 8 3.97 -8.86 3.64
N SER A 9 4.54 -8.45 4.78
CA SER A 9 4.61 -9.27 6.00
C SER A 9 3.39 -9.17 6.93
N GLY A 10 2.37 -8.38 6.53
CA GLY A 10 1.11 -8.21 7.25
C GLY A 10 0.11 -9.34 6.97
N PHE A 11 -1.08 -9.24 7.57
CA PHE A 11 -2.13 -10.27 7.46
C PHE A 11 -2.57 -10.51 6.01
N ILE A 12 -2.99 -9.46 5.30
CA ILE A 12 -3.39 -9.57 3.88
C ILE A 12 -2.17 -9.79 2.99
N GLY A 13 -1.10 -8.99 3.19
CA GLY A 13 0.08 -9.05 2.34
C GLY A 13 0.81 -10.38 2.36
N GLY A 14 0.87 -11.04 3.52
CA GLY A 14 1.52 -12.37 3.64
C GLY A 14 0.79 -13.45 2.83
N GLU A 15 -0.55 -13.47 2.88
CA GLU A 15 -1.34 -14.39 2.06
C GLU A 15 -1.23 -14.06 0.57
N LEU A 16 -1.25 -12.76 0.23
CA LEU A 16 -1.03 -12.33 -1.15
C LEU A 16 0.34 -12.77 -1.67
N CYS A 17 1.42 -12.54 -0.91
CA CYS A 17 2.76 -12.96 -1.30
C CYS A 17 2.82 -14.47 -1.55
N ARG A 18 2.21 -15.27 -0.67
CA ARG A 18 2.17 -16.73 -0.83
C ARG A 18 1.46 -17.14 -2.13
N ARG A 19 0.32 -16.52 -2.45
CA ARG A 19 -0.42 -16.82 -3.69
C ARG A 19 0.35 -16.38 -4.93
N LEU A 20 0.89 -15.18 -4.94
CA LEU A 20 1.65 -14.66 -6.09
C LEU A 20 2.90 -15.52 -6.35
N ALA A 21 3.64 -15.90 -5.31
CA ALA A 21 4.78 -16.80 -5.45
C ALA A 21 4.39 -18.17 -6.02
N ALA A 22 3.28 -18.75 -5.55
CA ALA A 22 2.74 -20.02 -6.06
C ALA A 22 2.34 -19.95 -7.55
N HIS A 23 2.03 -18.76 -8.06
CA HIS A 23 1.77 -18.52 -9.50
C HIS A 23 3.02 -18.08 -10.28
N GLY A 24 4.20 -18.22 -9.72
CA GLY A 24 5.47 -17.95 -10.41
C GLY A 24 5.81 -16.45 -10.56
N HIS A 25 5.22 -15.57 -9.76
CA HIS A 25 5.60 -14.16 -9.75
C HIS A 25 6.87 -13.94 -8.92
N VAL A 26 7.74 -13.04 -9.36
CA VAL A 26 8.94 -12.61 -8.63
C VAL A 26 8.56 -11.46 -7.71
N LEU A 27 8.84 -11.60 -6.41
CA LEU A 27 8.38 -10.67 -5.40
C LEU A 27 9.53 -9.86 -4.79
N THR A 28 9.32 -8.55 -4.70
CA THR A 28 10.12 -7.65 -3.87
C THR A 28 9.21 -7.04 -2.80
N VAL A 29 9.58 -7.14 -1.53
CA VAL A 29 8.79 -6.65 -0.41
C VAL A 29 9.54 -5.56 0.33
N LEU A 30 8.94 -4.36 0.44
CA LEU A 30 9.42 -3.29 1.31
C LEU A 30 9.05 -3.60 2.77
N SER A 31 10.03 -3.61 3.66
CA SER A 31 9.81 -3.81 5.08
C SER A 31 10.79 -3.03 5.96
N ARG A 32 10.27 -2.33 6.96
CA ARG A 32 11.07 -1.65 8.01
C ARG A 32 11.91 -2.62 8.86
N SER A 33 11.63 -3.91 8.79
CA SER A 33 12.33 -4.97 9.54
C SER A 33 12.58 -6.16 8.60
N PRO A 34 13.57 -6.08 7.68
CA PRO A 34 13.80 -7.09 6.63
C PRO A 34 13.98 -8.51 7.19
N GLU A 35 14.77 -8.67 8.25
CA GLU A 35 15.03 -9.99 8.85
C GLU A 35 13.73 -10.65 9.35
N ARG A 36 12.90 -9.88 10.06
CA ARG A 36 11.60 -10.36 10.55
C ARG A 36 10.60 -10.61 9.41
N ALA A 37 10.70 -9.86 8.33
CA ALA A 37 9.84 -10.06 7.17
C ALA A 37 10.21 -11.34 6.43
N ARG A 38 11.50 -11.60 6.18
CA ARG A 38 11.99 -12.82 5.50
C ARG A 38 11.46 -14.11 6.12
N SER A 39 11.40 -14.18 7.45
CA SER A 39 10.89 -15.38 8.14
C SER A 39 9.39 -15.66 7.93
N LYS A 40 8.64 -14.71 7.34
CA LYS A 40 7.19 -14.80 7.11
C LYS A 40 6.80 -14.87 5.64
N LEU A 41 7.76 -14.66 4.75
CA LEU A 41 7.52 -14.56 3.32
C LEU A 41 7.94 -15.84 2.61
N PRO A 42 7.40 -16.12 1.42
CA PRO A 42 7.82 -17.24 0.61
C PRO A 42 9.32 -17.19 0.31
N GLU A 43 9.93 -18.36 0.19
CA GLU A 43 11.33 -18.49 -0.24
C GLU A 43 11.54 -17.81 -1.60
N GLY A 44 12.71 -17.20 -1.80
CA GLY A 44 13.01 -16.44 -3.00
C GLY A 44 12.45 -15.02 -3.04
N THR A 45 11.66 -14.60 -2.03
CA THR A 45 11.19 -13.19 -1.94
C THR A 45 12.36 -12.26 -1.58
N ARG A 46 12.66 -11.29 -2.45
CA ARG A 46 13.58 -10.20 -2.12
C ARG A 46 12.95 -9.27 -1.09
N VAL A 47 13.67 -8.93 -0.03
CA VAL A 47 13.19 -7.96 0.97
C VAL A 47 14.16 -6.79 1.04
N VAL A 48 13.63 -5.58 0.83
CA VAL A 48 14.37 -4.33 0.87
C VAL A 48 13.96 -3.49 2.09
N ALA A 49 14.90 -2.70 2.62
CA ALA A 49 14.64 -1.81 3.75
C ALA A 49 14.16 -0.42 3.30
N SER A 50 14.61 0.02 2.12
CA SER A 50 14.24 1.28 1.47
C SER A 50 13.89 1.03 0.01
N LEU A 51 13.08 1.91 -0.57
CA LEU A 51 12.87 1.93 -2.03
C LEU A 51 14.13 2.41 -2.78
N ASP A 52 15.06 3.08 -2.11
CA ASP A 52 16.36 3.45 -2.67
C ASP A 52 17.26 2.23 -2.94
N ASP A 53 16.94 1.08 -2.34
CA ASP A 53 17.61 -0.20 -2.63
C ASP A 53 17.20 -0.79 -4.01
N ILE A 54 16.25 -0.15 -4.70
CA ILE A 54 15.75 -0.52 -6.04
C ILE A 54 16.41 0.42 -7.06
N GLY A 55 17.16 -0.14 -8.00
CA GLY A 55 17.79 0.64 -9.08
C GLY A 55 16.76 1.17 -10.08
N ASP A 56 17.10 2.25 -10.77
CA ASP A 56 16.20 2.88 -11.76
C ASP A 56 15.98 1.98 -12.98
N ASP A 57 16.93 1.11 -13.29
CA ASP A 57 16.90 0.09 -14.36
C ASP A 57 16.15 -1.20 -13.96
N GLU A 58 15.72 -1.33 -12.69
CA GLU A 58 15.01 -2.53 -12.25
C GLU A 58 13.59 -2.57 -12.81
N ALA A 59 13.25 -3.65 -13.49
CA ALA A 59 11.90 -3.87 -13.99
C ALA A 59 10.94 -4.21 -12.86
N ILE A 60 9.88 -3.41 -12.72
CA ILE A 60 8.73 -3.67 -11.84
C ILE A 60 7.47 -3.61 -12.72
N ASP A 61 6.75 -4.74 -12.82
CA ASP A 61 5.55 -4.81 -13.67
C ASP A 61 4.31 -4.24 -12.96
N GLY A 62 4.27 -4.37 -11.63
CA GLY A 62 3.15 -3.88 -10.83
C GLY A 62 3.52 -3.65 -9.37
N ILE A 63 2.74 -2.80 -8.71
CA ILE A 63 2.91 -2.42 -7.31
C ILE A 63 1.66 -2.78 -6.53
N VAL A 64 1.84 -3.32 -5.30
CA VAL A 64 0.75 -3.50 -4.34
C VAL A 64 1.08 -2.75 -3.05
N ASN A 65 0.30 -1.72 -2.76
CA ASN A 65 0.49 -0.84 -1.61
C ASN A 65 -0.48 -1.17 -0.48
N LEU A 66 -0.04 -1.98 0.49
CA LEU A 66 -0.80 -2.39 1.67
C LEU A 66 -0.17 -1.91 2.97
N ALA A 67 0.88 -1.08 2.91
CA ALA A 67 1.54 -0.59 4.09
C ALA A 67 0.64 0.33 4.90
N GLY A 68 0.63 0.12 6.20
CA GLY A 68 -0.09 0.97 7.13
C GLY A 68 0.04 0.45 8.55
N GLU A 69 0.21 1.38 9.48
CA GLU A 69 0.21 1.07 10.91
C GLU A 69 -1.18 0.57 11.33
N ASN A 70 -1.23 -0.46 12.18
CA ASN A 70 -2.49 -1.07 12.60
C ASN A 70 -3.36 -0.06 13.39
N LEU A 71 -4.61 0.09 12.95
CA LEU A 71 -5.58 1.05 13.51
C LEU A 71 -6.04 0.68 14.94
N PHE A 72 -6.04 -0.60 15.28
CA PHE A 72 -6.72 -1.13 16.47
C PHE A 72 -5.79 -1.45 17.65
N THR A 73 -4.48 -1.27 17.52
CA THR A 73 -3.51 -1.64 18.57
C THR A 73 -3.48 -0.67 19.75
N ARG A 74 -3.91 0.57 19.56
CA ARG A 74 -3.88 1.63 20.60
C ARG A 74 -5.03 2.61 20.41
N ARG A 75 -5.38 3.32 21.49
CA ARG A 75 -6.34 4.43 21.46
C ARG A 75 -5.89 5.53 20.48
N TRP A 76 -6.82 6.17 19.78
CA TRP A 76 -6.58 7.23 18.82
C TRP A 76 -6.35 8.59 19.51
N SER A 77 -5.18 8.80 20.08
CA SER A 77 -4.70 10.13 20.46
C SER A 77 -4.30 10.92 19.21
N GLU A 78 -4.14 12.23 19.32
CA GLU A 78 -3.68 13.06 18.18
C GLU A 78 -2.30 12.63 17.67
N SER A 79 -1.38 12.23 18.57
CA SER A 79 -0.10 11.66 18.17
C SER A 79 -0.28 10.37 17.40
N ARG A 80 -1.17 9.47 17.87
CA ARG A 80 -1.46 8.20 17.18
C ARG A 80 -2.07 8.43 15.80
N LYS A 81 -3.00 9.37 15.67
CA LYS A 81 -3.59 9.73 14.38
C LYS A 81 -2.53 10.22 13.38
N ARG A 82 -1.58 11.06 13.82
CA ARG A 82 -0.45 11.46 12.97
C ARG A 82 0.38 10.27 12.51
N THR A 83 0.70 9.33 13.40
CA THR A 83 1.42 8.10 13.02
C THR A 83 0.65 7.27 12.00
N LEU A 84 -0.67 7.13 12.17
CA LEU A 84 -1.53 6.38 11.25
C LEU A 84 -1.58 7.01 9.86
N MET A 85 -1.67 8.34 9.79
CA MET A 85 -1.59 9.10 8.54
C MET A 85 -0.20 8.92 7.88
N ALA A 86 0.87 9.26 8.58
CA ALA A 86 2.24 9.20 8.08
C ALA A 86 2.59 7.81 7.53
N SER A 87 2.25 6.75 8.25
CA SER A 87 2.56 5.37 7.85
C SER A 87 1.97 4.95 6.50
N ARG A 88 0.95 5.65 6.01
CA ARG A 88 0.32 5.41 4.71
C ARG A 88 0.78 6.41 3.67
N LEU A 89 0.71 7.70 4.01
CA LEU A 89 1.00 8.76 3.06
C LEU A 89 2.47 8.78 2.66
N ASP A 90 3.41 8.62 3.63
CA ASP A 90 4.83 8.69 3.34
C ASP A 90 5.26 7.52 2.46
N THR A 91 4.87 6.29 2.79
CA THR A 91 5.15 5.12 1.93
C THR A 91 4.53 5.28 0.54
N THR A 92 3.31 5.84 0.44
CA THR A 92 2.66 6.03 -0.86
C THR A 92 3.39 7.09 -1.69
N ARG A 93 3.83 8.20 -1.08
CA ARG A 93 4.66 9.21 -1.75
C ARG A 93 5.99 8.64 -2.25
N GLU A 94 6.64 7.80 -1.45
CA GLU A 94 7.86 7.11 -1.84
C GLU A 94 7.62 6.19 -3.06
N LEU A 95 6.47 5.49 -3.12
CA LEU A 95 6.11 4.67 -4.27
C LEU A 95 5.85 5.52 -5.53
N VAL A 96 5.18 6.67 -5.39
CA VAL A 96 5.00 7.63 -6.51
C VAL A 96 6.36 8.13 -6.99
N ALA A 97 7.25 8.51 -6.07
CA ALA A 97 8.60 8.94 -6.41
C ALA A 97 9.40 7.83 -7.12
N LEU A 98 9.26 6.58 -6.68
CA LEU A 98 9.86 5.42 -7.36
C LEU A 98 9.33 5.31 -8.80
N CYS A 99 8.03 5.42 -9.03
CA CYS A 99 7.46 5.36 -10.39
C CYS A 99 8.03 6.45 -11.31
N ARG A 100 8.34 7.64 -10.78
CA ARG A 100 8.94 8.75 -11.54
C ARG A 100 10.38 8.49 -11.97
N ARG A 101 11.16 7.77 -11.14
CA ARG A 101 12.58 7.55 -11.40
C ARG A 101 12.90 6.26 -12.17
N LEU A 102 11.96 5.29 -12.20
CA LEU A 102 12.19 4.05 -12.94
C LEU A 102 12.25 4.29 -14.46
N ASP A 103 13.23 3.71 -15.13
CA ASP A 103 13.38 3.75 -16.60
C ASP A 103 12.15 3.15 -17.30
N THR A 104 11.51 2.18 -16.69
CA THR A 104 10.25 1.58 -17.16
C THR A 104 9.20 1.67 -16.08
N THR A 105 8.17 2.45 -16.31
CA THR A 105 7.07 2.67 -15.37
C THR A 105 6.23 1.40 -15.20
N PRO A 106 5.87 1.01 -13.97
CA PRO A 106 4.95 -0.11 -13.71
C PRO A 106 3.60 0.09 -14.39
N SER A 107 3.01 -0.99 -14.90
CA SER A 107 1.73 -0.91 -15.62
C SER A 107 0.52 -0.66 -14.69
N VAL A 108 0.63 -1.03 -13.42
CA VAL A 108 -0.47 -0.97 -12.46
C VAL A 108 0.02 -0.81 -11.02
N MET A 109 -0.69 0.01 -10.25
CA MET A 109 -0.61 0.05 -8.79
C MET A 109 -1.97 -0.30 -8.19
N VAL A 110 -2.01 -1.30 -7.32
CA VAL A 110 -3.15 -1.61 -6.47
C VAL A 110 -2.87 -1.04 -5.09
N SER A 111 -3.67 -0.08 -4.64
CA SER A 111 -3.49 0.53 -3.32
C SER A 111 -4.67 0.20 -2.41
N GLY A 112 -4.36 -0.08 -1.15
CA GLY A 112 -5.39 -0.26 -0.14
C GLY A 112 -6.19 1.02 0.08
N SER A 113 -7.45 0.85 0.42
CA SER A 113 -8.35 1.84 1.00
C SER A 113 -9.10 1.20 2.17
N ALA A 114 -10.14 1.81 2.69
CA ALA A 114 -10.92 1.20 3.76
C ALA A 114 -12.35 1.74 3.81
N VAL A 115 -13.29 0.89 4.27
CA VAL A 115 -14.70 1.25 4.50
C VAL A 115 -14.89 2.43 5.46
N GLY A 116 -13.88 2.78 6.24
CA GLY A 116 -13.85 3.99 7.07
C GLY A 116 -14.03 5.29 6.28
N PHE A 117 -13.87 5.28 4.95
CA PHE A 117 -14.20 6.39 4.07
C PHE A 117 -15.69 6.80 4.19
N TYR A 118 -16.58 5.83 4.23
CA TYR A 118 -18.01 6.10 4.20
C TYR A 118 -18.58 6.59 5.54
N GLY A 119 -17.92 6.28 6.65
CA GLY A 119 -18.44 6.50 8.00
C GLY A 119 -19.55 5.52 8.37
N ASP A 120 -20.24 5.78 9.48
CA ASP A 120 -21.37 4.96 9.92
C ASP A 120 -22.61 5.27 9.04
N ALA A 121 -23.05 4.27 8.32
CA ALA A 121 -24.21 4.33 7.43
C ALA A 121 -25.43 3.57 7.97
N GLY A 122 -25.36 3.00 9.19
CA GLY A 122 -26.38 2.10 9.72
C GLY A 122 -26.53 0.90 8.77
N ASP A 123 -27.79 0.53 8.44
CA ASP A 123 -28.11 -0.61 7.58
C ASP A 123 -28.12 -0.29 6.07
N ALA A 124 -27.64 0.91 5.67
CA ALA A 124 -27.61 1.28 4.27
C ALA A 124 -26.55 0.51 3.50
N GLU A 125 -26.91 -0.04 2.34
CA GLU A 125 -25.96 -0.63 1.41
C GLU A 125 -25.02 0.44 0.85
N LEU A 126 -23.72 0.15 0.87
CA LEU A 126 -22.67 1.03 0.38
C LEU A 126 -22.02 0.42 -0.86
N THR A 127 -21.80 1.26 -1.86
CA THR A 127 -21.08 0.95 -3.09
C THR A 127 -19.92 1.91 -3.27
N GLU A 128 -19.07 1.68 -4.27
CA GLU A 128 -17.95 2.57 -4.62
C GLU A 128 -18.42 3.99 -5.04
N HIS A 129 -19.70 4.14 -5.39
CA HIS A 129 -20.31 5.43 -5.75
C HIS A 129 -20.96 6.14 -4.56
N SER A 130 -21.00 5.50 -3.39
CA SER A 130 -21.59 6.10 -2.20
C SER A 130 -20.74 7.25 -1.66
N SER A 131 -21.39 8.32 -1.26
CA SER A 131 -20.72 9.46 -0.64
C SER A 131 -20.46 9.22 0.84
N ALA A 132 -19.37 9.80 1.36
CA ALA A 132 -19.07 9.78 2.78
C ALA A 132 -20.15 10.51 3.59
N ARG A 133 -20.72 9.86 4.59
CA ARG A 133 -21.75 10.43 5.47
C ARG A 133 -21.17 11.28 6.59
N ARG A 134 -19.94 11.00 6.99
CA ARG A 134 -19.25 11.73 8.05
C ARG A 134 -17.76 11.90 7.74
N LYS A 135 -17.31 13.15 7.76
CA LYS A 135 -15.90 13.50 7.52
C LYS A 135 -15.06 13.45 8.80
N ASP A 136 -15.09 12.31 9.47
CA ASP A 136 -14.29 12.04 10.67
C ASP A 136 -12.84 11.69 10.36
N PHE A 137 -12.11 11.14 11.33
CA PHE A 137 -10.72 10.75 11.12
C PHE A 137 -10.57 9.57 10.12
N GLY A 138 -11.50 8.62 10.15
CA GLY A 138 -11.52 7.49 9.21
C GLY A 138 -11.63 7.97 7.76
N TYR A 139 -12.59 8.85 7.49
CA TYR A 139 -12.73 9.50 6.20
C TYR A 139 -11.45 10.22 5.78
N ARG A 140 -10.93 11.14 6.65
CA ARG A 140 -9.73 11.93 6.29
C ARG A 140 -8.51 11.07 6.02
N LEU A 141 -8.36 9.95 6.73
CA LEU A 141 -7.27 9.01 6.51
C LEU A 141 -7.37 8.34 5.14
N CYS A 142 -8.54 7.82 4.80
CA CYS A 142 -8.77 7.15 3.51
C CYS A 142 -8.68 8.13 2.35
N ASP A 143 -9.36 9.28 2.45
CA ASP A 143 -9.35 10.32 1.43
C ASP A 143 -7.93 10.82 1.12
N ALA A 144 -7.14 11.15 2.15
CA ALA A 144 -5.76 11.58 1.95
C ALA A 144 -4.87 10.47 1.36
N TRP A 145 -5.08 9.23 1.77
CA TRP A 145 -4.34 8.08 1.24
C TRP A 145 -4.65 7.85 -0.23
N GLU A 146 -5.92 7.84 -0.60
CA GLU A 146 -6.36 7.70 -2.00
C GLU A 146 -5.88 8.86 -2.87
N GLN A 147 -5.99 10.11 -2.39
CA GLN A 147 -5.49 11.28 -3.12
C GLN A 147 -3.99 11.17 -3.40
N THR A 148 -3.21 10.74 -2.40
CA THR A 148 -1.77 10.51 -2.59
C THR A 148 -1.50 9.38 -3.60
N ALA A 149 -2.27 8.29 -3.55
CA ALA A 149 -2.13 7.20 -4.52
C ALA A 149 -2.50 7.64 -5.96
N ARG A 150 -3.49 8.55 -6.11
CA ARG A 150 -3.91 9.07 -7.43
C ARG A 150 -2.81 9.82 -8.18
N GLU A 151 -1.79 10.33 -7.48
CA GLU A 151 -0.65 11.00 -8.13
C GLU A 151 0.07 10.08 -9.12
N VAL A 152 0.03 8.76 -8.89
CA VAL A 152 0.69 7.78 -9.79
C VAL A 152 0.09 7.75 -11.20
N VAL A 153 -1.16 8.19 -11.36
CA VAL A 153 -1.84 8.24 -12.67
C VAL A 153 -1.14 9.24 -13.61
N GLY A 154 -0.60 10.34 -13.06
CA GLY A 154 0.20 11.30 -13.80
C GLY A 154 1.51 10.72 -14.37
N GLU A 155 1.97 9.60 -13.83
CA GLU A 155 3.15 8.87 -14.28
C GLU A 155 2.79 7.74 -15.28
N GLY A 156 1.54 7.66 -15.73
CA GLY A 156 1.09 6.64 -16.69
C GLY A 156 0.75 5.29 -16.06
N VAL A 157 0.72 5.18 -14.75
CA VAL A 157 0.38 3.96 -14.00
C VAL A 157 -1.13 3.85 -13.83
N ARG A 158 -1.72 2.70 -14.18
CA ARG A 158 -3.13 2.43 -13.88
C ARG A 158 -3.29 2.20 -12.37
N LEU A 159 -4.13 3.00 -11.72
CA LEU A 159 -4.45 2.86 -10.30
C LEU A 159 -5.73 2.02 -10.10
N CYS A 160 -5.68 1.07 -9.15
CA CYS A 160 -6.83 0.38 -8.56
C CYS A 160 -6.84 0.67 -7.04
N LEU A 161 -7.98 1.13 -6.51
CA LEU A 161 -8.20 1.41 -5.09
C LEU A 161 -9.14 0.38 -4.49
#